data_c8d5d5485815fcc46d2774c9c709bcee
#
_entry.id   c8d5d5485815fcc46d2774c9c709bcee
#
_cell.length_a   1.000
_cell.length_b   1.000
_cell.length_c   1.000
_cell.angle_alpha   90.00
_cell.angle_beta   90.00
_cell.angle_gamma   90.00
#
_symmetry.space_group_name_H-M   'P 1'
#
loop_
_entity.id
_entity.type
_entity.pdbx_description
1 polymer ?
#
loop_
_entity_poly.entity_id
_entity_poly.type
_entity_poly.pdbx_seq_one_letter_code
_entity_poly.pdbx_strand_id
1 'polypeptide(L)' 'MTVNQENIIREIAKREDINVATVRKVFKSAEDIIFDYLSSTTPAENTVVKILDGLSLECKYIPEKEIHTYDNIQCEAKIW' A
#
# COMPACT_ATOMS: atom_id res chain seq x y z
N MET A 1 -10.04 -4.55 18.27
CA MET A 1 -9.30 -3.27 18.37
C MET A 1 -9.00 -2.76 16.97
N THR A 2 -9.24 -1.49 16.73
CA THR A 2 -8.95 -0.88 15.44
C THR A 2 -7.90 0.20 15.61
N VAL A 3 -6.81 0.07 14.86
CA VAL A 3 -5.74 1.07 14.84
C VAL A 3 -5.70 1.65 13.43
N ASN A 4 -6.00 2.93 13.30
CA ASN A 4 -5.99 3.58 11.99
C ASN A 4 -4.63 4.24 11.72
N GLN A 5 -4.48 4.74 10.50
CA GLN A 5 -3.23 5.37 10.06
C GLN A 5 -2.86 6.57 10.93
N GLU A 6 -3.84 7.37 11.33
CA GLU A 6 -3.59 8.55 12.15
C GLU A 6 -2.97 8.19 13.50
N ASN A 7 -3.40 7.08 14.11
CA ASN A 7 -2.81 6.61 15.35
C ASN A 7 -1.34 6.25 15.16
N ILE A 8 -1.03 5.58 14.06
CA ILE A 8 0.35 5.19 13.75
C ILE A 8 1.22 6.43 13.53
N ILE A 9 0.70 7.40 12.78
CA ILE A 9 1.42 8.65 12.51
C ILE A 9 1.77 9.38 13.81
N ARG A 10 0.82 9.48 14.72
CA ARG A 10 1.04 10.16 15.99
C ARG A 10 2.04 9.44 16.88
N GLU A 11 1.99 8.12 16.91
CA GLU A 11 2.94 7.34 17.67
C GLU A 11 4.36 7.47 17.13
N ILE A 12 4.52 7.46 15.82
CA ILE A 12 5.83 7.66 15.19
C ILE A 12 6.37 9.04 15.53
N ALA A 13 5.55 10.07 15.39
CA ALA A 13 5.95 11.44 15.69
C ALA A 13 6.43 11.58 17.12
N LYS A 14 5.73 10.94 18.05
CA LYS A 14 6.08 10.97 19.47
C LYS A 14 7.36 10.18 19.73
N ARG A 15 7.48 9.00 19.16
CA ARG A 15 8.64 8.12 19.39
C ARG A 15 9.93 8.71 18.84
N GLU A 16 9.86 9.32 17.67
CA GLU A 16 11.04 9.85 16.98
C GLU A 16 11.24 11.35 17.22
N ASP A 17 10.35 11.97 18.00
CA ASP A 17 10.39 13.40 18.28
C ASP A 17 10.39 14.23 17.00
N ILE A 18 9.44 13.92 16.12
CA ILE A 18 9.27 14.58 14.82
C ILE A 18 7.89 15.24 14.78
N ASN A 19 7.78 16.29 13.98
CA ASN A 19 6.50 16.97 13.78
C ASN A 19 5.50 16.02 13.11
N VAL A 20 4.28 15.97 13.63
CA VAL A 20 3.21 15.12 13.09
C VAL A 20 2.94 15.43 11.61
N ALA A 21 2.98 16.69 11.22
CA ALA A 21 2.76 17.07 9.83
C ALA A 21 3.83 16.49 8.90
N THR A 22 5.07 16.39 9.38
CA THR A 22 6.15 15.79 8.61
C THR A 22 5.91 14.29 8.42
N VAL A 23 5.51 13.58 9.47
CA VAL A 23 5.19 12.16 9.39
C VAL A 23 4.02 11.93 8.44
N ARG A 24 3.00 12.76 8.52
CA ARG A 24 1.83 12.65 7.64
C ARG A 24 2.21 12.82 6.17
N LYS A 25 3.11 13.73 5.89
CA LYS A 25 3.65 13.92 4.54
C LYS A 25 4.37 12.68 4.02
N VAL A 26 5.20 12.08 4.87
CA VAL A 26 5.93 10.87 4.51
C VAL A 26 4.97 9.72 4.20
N PHE A 27 3.95 9.54 5.02
CA PHE A 27 2.94 8.51 4.80
C PHE A 27 2.17 8.74 3.51
N LYS A 28 1.82 9.99 3.22
CA LYS A 28 1.13 10.33 1.98
C LYS A 28 1.97 9.99 0.76
N SER A 29 3.25 10.31 0.79
CA SER A 29 4.18 9.95 -0.28
C SER A 29 4.30 8.45 -0.42
N ALA A 30 4.36 7.72 0.69
CA ALA A 30 4.45 6.27 0.65
C ALA A 30 3.20 5.67 0.01
N GLU A 31 2.03 6.16 0.34
CA GLU A 31 0.78 5.70 -0.29
C GLU A 31 0.80 5.90 -1.80
N ASP A 32 1.20 7.09 -2.23
CA ASP A 32 1.23 7.42 -3.65
C ASP A 32 2.21 6.52 -4.41
N ILE A 33 3.38 6.28 -3.84
CA ILE A 33 4.39 5.41 -4.45
C ILE A 33 3.91 3.97 -4.53
N ILE A 34 3.34 3.46 -3.44
CA ILE A 34 2.81 2.09 -3.41
C ILE A 34 1.71 1.94 -4.44
N PHE A 35 0.80 2.90 -4.50
CA PHE A 35 -0.29 2.89 -5.47
C PHE A 35 0.24 2.88 -6.91
N ASP A 36 1.26 3.68 -7.20
CA ASP A 36 1.86 3.72 -8.53
C ASP A 36 2.44 2.36 -8.93
N TYR A 37 3.15 1.70 -8.01
CA TYR A 37 3.69 0.38 -8.30
C TYR A 37 2.58 -0.65 -8.53
N LEU A 38 1.55 -0.65 -7.69
CA LEU A 38 0.45 -1.61 -7.82
C LEU A 38 -0.35 -1.36 -9.09
N SER A 39 -0.47 -0.11 -9.51
CA SER A 39 -1.18 0.24 -10.75
C SER A 39 -0.45 -0.17 -12.01
N SER A 40 0.84 -0.51 -11.89
CA SER A 40 1.62 -0.97 -13.03
C SER A 40 1.45 -2.46 -13.33
N THR A 41 0.60 -3.16 -12.57
CA THR A 41 0.32 -4.57 -12.79
C THR A 41 -0.25 -4.82 -14.18
N THR A 42 0.30 -5.78 -14.89
CA THR A 42 -0.11 -6.13 -16.24
C THR A 42 -0.49 -7.61 -16.34
N PRO A 43 -1.16 -8.04 -17.43
CA PRO A 43 -1.47 -9.46 -17.62
C PRO A 43 -0.24 -10.35 -17.63
N ALA A 44 0.90 -9.80 -18.05
CA ALA A 44 2.14 -10.55 -18.18
C ALA A 44 2.93 -10.65 -16.88
N GLU A 45 2.66 -9.77 -15.92
CA GLU A 45 3.50 -9.65 -14.74
C GLU A 45 2.69 -9.19 -13.52
N ASN A 46 2.76 -9.98 -12.45
CA ASN A 46 2.18 -9.61 -11.16
C ASN A 46 3.11 -8.62 -10.46
N THR A 47 2.53 -7.76 -9.65
CA THR A 47 3.29 -6.80 -8.86
C THR A 47 3.25 -7.21 -7.38
N VAL A 48 4.41 -7.29 -6.77
CA VAL A 48 4.54 -7.56 -5.33
C VAL A 48 5.27 -6.39 -4.70
N VAL A 49 4.64 -5.74 -3.74
CA VAL A 49 5.24 -4.63 -3.00
C VAL A 49 5.41 -5.05 -1.55
N LYS A 50 6.66 -5.13 -1.10
CA LYS A 50 6.96 -5.43 0.30
C LYS A 50 6.93 -4.14 1.09
N ILE A 51 5.93 -3.98 1.93
CA ILE A 51 5.69 -2.74 2.67
C ILE A 51 6.48 -2.72 3.98
N LEU A 52 6.43 -3.83 4.71
CA LEU A 52 7.14 -3.99 5.97
C LEU A 52 7.77 -5.38 5.98
N ASP A 53 8.71 -5.60 6.90
CA ASP A 53 9.18 -6.96 7.15
C ASP A 53 7.99 -7.80 7.59
N GLY A 54 7.70 -8.85 6.86
CA GLY A 54 6.58 -9.72 7.16
C GLY A 54 5.25 -9.31 6.55
N LEU A 55 5.20 -8.21 5.81
CA LEU A 55 3.95 -7.76 5.17
C LEU A 55 4.21 -7.30 3.75
N SER A 56 3.52 -7.90 2.80
CA SER A 56 3.57 -7.47 1.41
C SER A 56 2.17 -7.42 0.80
N LEU A 57 2.04 -6.66 -0.28
CA LEU A 57 0.85 -6.66 -1.13
C LEU A 57 1.23 -7.25 -2.48
N GLU A 58 0.40 -8.17 -2.97
CA GLU A 58 0.56 -8.75 -4.29
C GLU A 58 -0.67 -8.46 -5.13
N CYS A 59 -0.47 -7.89 -6.31
CA CYS A 59 -1.56 -7.58 -7.23
C CYS A 59 -1.42 -8.40 -8.50
N LYS A 60 -2.54 -8.95 -8.95
CA LYS A 60 -2.64 -9.77 -10.15
C LYS A 60 -3.65 -9.18 -11.09
N TYR A 61 -3.37 -9.27 -12.38
CA TYR A 61 -4.32 -8.90 -13.41
C TYR A 61 -5.22 -10.09 -13.70
N ILE A 62 -6.55 -9.85 -13.73
CA ILE A 62 -7.54 -10.87 -14.01
C ILE A 62 -8.22 -10.53 -15.35
N PRO A 63 -7.79 -11.14 -16.45
CA PRO A 63 -8.27 -10.76 -17.79
C PRO A 63 -9.72 -11.15 -18.06
N GLU A 64 -10.30 -12.01 -17.25
CA GLU A 64 -11.64 -12.53 -17.46
C GLU A 64 -12.75 -11.58 -17.01
N LYS A 65 -12.40 -10.54 -16.27
CA LYS A 65 -13.38 -9.54 -15.87
C LYS A 65 -13.47 -8.48 -16.94
N GLU A 66 -14.68 -8.26 -17.46
CA GLU A 66 -14.89 -7.42 -18.61
C GLU A 66 -15.21 -5.97 -18.31
N ILE A 67 -15.34 -5.56 -17.06
CA ILE A 67 -16.06 -4.34 -16.76
C ILE A 67 -15.19 -3.10 -16.79
N HIS A 68 -14.18 -3.00 -15.96
CA HIS A 68 -13.32 -1.81 -15.91
C HIS A 68 -11.89 -2.19 -15.59
N THR A 69 -10.97 -1.32 -15.95
CA THR A 69 -9.54 -1.55 -15.75
C THR A 69 -9.20 -1.88 -14.30
N TYR A 70 -9.83 -1.21 -13.35
CA TYR A 70 -9.56 -1.45 -11.93
C TYR A 70 -10.12 -2.77 -11.43
N ASP A 71 -11.20 -3.23 -12.04
CA ASP A 71 -11.82 -4.50 -11.65
C ASP A 71 -11.04 -5.71 -12.13
N ASN A 72 -10.09 -5.49 -13.04
CA ASN A 72 -9.24 -6.55 -13.56
C ASN A 72 -7.98 -6.77 -12.71
N ILE A 73 -7.77 -5.96 -11.69
CA ILE A 73 -6.62 -6.09 -10.80
C ILE A 73 -7.12 -6.49 -9.42
N GLN A 74 -6.63 -7.63 -8.93
CA GLN A 74 -6.95 -8.12 -7.60
C GLN A 74 -5.69 -8.13 -6.75
N CYS A 75 -5.78 -7.54 -5.56
CA CYS A 75 -4.65 -7.44 -4.67
C CYS A 75 -4.91 -8.17 -3.35
N GLU A 76 -3.89 -8.80 -2.82
CA GLU A 76 -3.94 -9.51 -1.56
C GLU A 76 -2.78 -9.08 -0.66
N ALA A 77 -3.07 -8.95 0.64
CA ALA A 77 -2.03 -8.74 1.63
C ALA A 77 -1.50 -10.09 2.10
N LYS A 78 -0.20 -10.23 2.18
CA LYS A 78 0.45 -11.45 2.66
C LYS A 78 1.31 -11.14 3.86
N ILE A 79 1.16 -11.95 4.91
CA ILE A 79 1.91 -11.81 6.15
C ILE A 79 2.73 -13.08 6.35
N TRP A 80 4.00 -12.94 6.70
CA TRP A 80 4.87 -14.09 7.00
C TRP A 80 5.76 -13.87 8.19
#